data_a8bc7d45d25386ab3d97e0e0bf35872a
#
_entry.id   a8bc7d45d25386ab3d97e0e0bf35872a
#
_cell.length_a   1.000
_cell.length_b   1.000
_cell.length_c   1.000
_cell.angle_alpha   90.00
_cell.angle_beta   90.00
_cell.angle_gamma   90.00
#
_symmetry.space_group_name_H-M   'P 1'
#
loop_
_entity.id
_entity.type
_entity.pdbx_description
1 polymer ?
#
loop_
_entity_poly.entity_id
_entity_poly.type
_entity_poly.pdbx_seq_one_letter_code
_entity_poly.pdbx_strand_id
1 'polypeptide(L)'
;MLKIQEPIDFFLTSSGPEPLDAPISQDRLYVRKYGDGPKIMLSVHGFGRNGRRMERLAQALGPEYTTFAPDLPYHGKSEWVKEQYTPQELATVFNRLLADYEDQPVYLLGHSLGGRILSNTLPLLDHPDIRDLALVAPDGAGGRYTNWIDTLPTSLIRPLAKFSERPRYILKLSNWLRRRGIINRYSAEYLNYNLKDGTFRRRLAGSLRSVLKFPPQPATMEAALTNLGITATVFAGDRDPLLHHDRLESIYGPLPSVNVIPYTGSHWLPEQLLYDYYLSR
;
A
#
# COMPACT_ATOMS: atom_id res chain seq x y z
N MET A 1 16.71 18.96 19.60
CA MET A 1 16.66 18.71 18.15
C MET A 1 17.00 17.25 17.94
N LEU A 2 16.03 16.42 17.58
CA LEU A 2 16.30 15.05 17.15
C LEU A 2 17.20 15.14 15.90
N LYS A 3 18.36 14.49 15.92
CA LYS A 3 19.19 14.35 14.72
C LYS A 3 18.36 13.57 13.70
N ILE A 4 18.00 14.20 12.59
CA ILE A 4 17.40 13.52 11.46
C ILE A 4 18.45 12.54 10.94
N GLN A 5 18.25 11.26 11.18
CA GLN A 5 19.12 10.21 10.66
C GLN A 5 18.70 9.96 9.21
N GLU A 6 19.64 10.06 8.28
CA GLU A 6 19.38 9.72 6.88
C GLU A 6 19.00 8.24 6.78
N PRO A 7 18.03 7.88 5.93
CA PRO A 7 17.65 6.49 5.75
C PRO A 7 18.78 5.67 5.15
N ILE A 8 18.86 4.40 5.53
CA ILE A 8 19.69 3.42 4.84
C ILE A 8 18.86 2.84 3.70
N ASP A 9 19.33 3.04 2.48
CA ASP A 9 18.64 2.61 1.27
C ASP A 9 19.28 1.34 0.70
N PHE A 10 18.45 0.39 0.24
CA PHE A 10 18.90 -0.85 -0.40
C PHE A 10 17.82 -1.40 -1.34
N PHE A 11 18.19 -2.36 -2.21
CA PHE A 11 17.22 -3.16 -2.94
C PHE A 11 16.90 -4.45 -2.16
N LEU A 12 15.66 -4.89 -2.26
CA LEU A 12 15.16 -6.12 -1.64
C LEU A 12 14.57 -7.03 -2.71
N THR A 13 15.08 -8.25 -2.78
CA THR A 13 14.64 -9.31 -3.67
C THR A 13 14.05 -10.48 -2.89
N SER A 14 13.58 -11.50 -3.59
CA SER A 14 13.21 -12.78 -2.98
C SER A 14 14.41 -13.54 -2.37
N SER A 15 15.64 -13.18 -2.77
CA SER A 15 16.88 -13.76 -2.23
C SER A 15 17.47 -12.97 -1.07
N GLY A 16 17.02 -11.74 -0.84
CA GLY A 16 17.46 -10.88 0.25
C GLY A 16 17.84 -9.46 -0.17
N PRO A 17 18.43 -8.69 0.76
CA PRO A 17 18.91 -7.35 0.47
C PRO A 17 20.07 -7.35 -0.55
N GLU A 18 20.04 -6.37 -1.45
CA GLU A 18 21.09 -6.10 -2.45
C GLU A 18 21.53 -4.63 -2.35
N PRO A 19 22.82 -4.33 -2.59
CA PRO A 19 23.32 -2.96 -2.64
C PRO A 19 22.74 -2.19 -3.83
N LEU A 20 22.76 -0.85 -3.76
CA LEU A 20 22.14 0.02 -4.78
C LEU A 20 22.81 -0.05 -6.15
N ASP A 21 24.06 -0.44 -6.21
CA ASP A 21 24.86 -0.59 -7.43
C ASP A 21 24.81 -2.00 -8.04
N ALA A 22 24.08 -2.93 -7.41
CA ALA A 22 23.90 -4.27 -7.96
C ALA A 22 23.20 -4.21 -9.33
N PRO A 23 23.67 -5.01 -10.31
CA PRO A 23 23.06 -5.05 -11.64
C PRO A 23 21.62 -5.57 -11.56
N ILE A 24 20.74 -5.06 -12.45
CA ILE A 24 19.33 -5.50 -12.51
C ILE A 24 19.30 -6.93 -13.05
N SER A 25 19.08 -7.90 -12.20
CA SER A 25 18.98 -9.32 -12.56
C SER A 25 17.58 -9.91 -12.36
N GLN A 26 16.75 -9.27 -11.52
CA GLN A 26 15.41 -9.75 -11.14
C GLN A 26 14.52 -8.61 -10.64
N ASP A 27 13.23 -8.93 -10.37
CA ASP A 27 12.30 -8.00 -9.73
C ASP A 27 12.81 -7.64 -8.32
N ARG A 28 12.90 -6.35 -8.01
CA ARG A 28 13.38 -5.86 -6.71
C ARG A 28 12.65 -4.61 -6.24
N LEU A 29 12.41 -4.53 -4.93
CA LEU A 29 11.86 -3.36 -4.28
C LEU A 29 12.98 -2.48 -3.73
N TYR A 30 12.89 -1.20 -3.99
CA TYR A 30 13.73 -0.22 -3.30
C TYR A 30 13.18 0.03 -1.92
N VAL A 31 13.99 -0.16 -0.88
CA VAL A 31 13.57 -0.06 0.52
C VAL A 31 14.35 1.05 1.21
N ARG A 32 13.65 1.85 2.00
CA ARG A 32 14.24 2.80 2.94
C ARG A 32 14.10 2.25 4.35
N LYS A 33 15.21 2.14 5.05
CA LYS A 33 15.24 1.83 6.47
C LYS A 33 15.43 3.11 7.27
N TYR A 34 14.51 3.37 8.20
CA TYR A 34 14.56 4.49 9.14
C TYR A 34 14.64 3.97 10.56
N GLY A 35 15.43 4.64 11.41
CA GLY A 35 15.57 4.28 12.81
C GLY A 35 16.34 2.98 13.04
N ASP A 36 16.53 2.65 14.31
CA ASP A 36 17.25 1.48 14.82
C ASP A 36 16.63 0.93 16.13
N GLY A 37 15.36 1.27 16.36
CA GLY A 37 14.60 0.78 17.49
C GLY A 37 14.33 -0.73 17.44
N PRO A 38 13.99 -1.35 18.59
CA PRO A 38 13.85 -2.80 18.73
C PRO A 38 12.58 -3.37 18.08
N LYS A 39 11.60 -2.55 17.73
CA LYS A 39 10.34 -2.96 17.09
C LYS A 39 10.45 -2.80 15.57
N ILE A 40 10.06 -3.79 14.81
CA ILE A 40 10.10 -3.75 13.36
C ILE A 40 8.78 -3.22 12.80
N MET A 41 8.82 -2.23 11.92
CA MET A 41 7.66 -1.74 11.20
C MET A 41 7.83 -1.94 9.70
N LEU A 42 6.95 -2.70 9.07
CA LEU A 42 6.81 -2.74 7.61
C LEU A 42 5.71 -1.76 7.19
N SER A 43 6.09 -0.68 6.51
CA SER A 43 5.20 0.42 6.17
C SER A 43 5.02 0.57 4.66
N VAL A 44 3.81 0.29 4.15
CA VAL A 44 3.50 0.20 2.72
C VAL A 44 2.63 1.35 2.25
N HIS A 45 3.15 2.12 1.29
CA HIS A 45 2.52 3.34 0.77
C HIS A 45 1.34 3.09 -0.20
N GLY A 46 0.55 4.14 -0.46
CA GLY A 46 -0.56 4.15 -1.42
C GLY A 46 -0.13 4.38 -2.88
N PHE A 47 -1.08 4.19 -3.81
CA PHE A 47 -0.87 4.40 -5.24
C PHE A 47 -0.31 5.80 -5.55
N GLY A 48 0.64 5.87 -6.45
CA GLY A 48 1.26 7.12 -6.90
C GLY A 48 2.25 7.73 -5.91
N ARG A 49 2.52 7.07 -4.79
CA ARG A 49 3.50 7.48 -3.77
C ARG A 49 4.73 6.57 -3.82
N ASN A 50 5.58 6.70 -2.83
CA ASN A 50 6.73 5.84 -2.58
C ASN A 50 7.00 5.77 -1.07
N GLY A 51 7.96 4.97 -0.63
CA GLY A 51 8.30 4.77 0.78
C GLY A 51 8.67 6.05 1.52
N ARG A 52 9.14 7.09 0.81
CA ARG A 52 9.42 8.40 1.40
C ARG A 52 8.18 9.06 2.03
N ARG A 53 6.97 8.62 1.65
CA ARG A 53 5.74 9.12 2.27
C ARG A 53 5.66 8.81 3.76
N MET A 54 6.36 7.78 4.22
CA MET A 54 6.40 7.34 5.61
C MET A 54 7.51 8.02 6.44
N GLU A 55 8.38 8.80 5.80
CA GLU A 55 9.60 9.36 6.38
C GLU A 55 9.38 10.10 7.69
N ARG A 56 8.41 11.02 7.75
CA ARG A 56 8.16 11.83 8.96
C ARG A 56 7.73 10.97 10.15
N LEU A 57 6.79 10.05 9.92
CA LEU A 57 6.33 9.12 10.95
C LEU A 57 7.47 8.20 11.38
N ALA A 58 8.19 7.61 10.42
CA ALA A 58 9.30 6.71 10.67
C ALA A 58 10.44 7.37 11.45
N GLN A 59 10.79 8.62 11.12
CA GLN A 59 11.81 9.38 11.86
C GLN A 59 11.35 9.71 13.28
N ALA A 60 10.08 10.08 13.46
CA ALA A 60 9.54 10.36 14.78
C ALA A 60 9.51 9.12 15.68
N LEU A 61 9.26 7.95 15.11
CA LEU A 61 9.24 6.65 15.79
C LEU A 61 10.62 5.98 15.89
N GLY A 62 11.65 6.54 15.25
CA GLY A 62 12.98 5.93 15.10
C GLY A 62 13.65 5.39 16.36
N PRO A 63 13.48 5.98 17.56
CA PRO A 63 14.01 5.41 18.81
C PRO A 63 13.35 4.09 19.23
N GLU A 64 12.08 3.88 18.88
CA GLU A 64 11.28 2.72 19.26
C GLU A 64 11.17 1.69 18.12
N TYR A 65 11.25 2.16 16.88
CA TYR A 65 11.01 1.35 15.70
C TYR A 65 12.15 1.43 14.67
N THR A 66 12.46 0.28 14.10
CA THR A 66 13.15 0.16 12.82
C THR A 66 12.09 0.04 11.71
N THR A 67 11.91 1.10 10.91
CA THR A 67 10.87 1.14 9.89
C THR A 67 11.43 0.84 8.52
N PHE A 68 10.89 -0.18 7.87
CA PHE A 68 11.13 -0.51 6.47
C PHE A 68 10.00 0.03 5.61
N ALA A 69 10.33 0.92 4.68
CA ALA A 69 9.38 1.57 3.79
C ALA A 69 9.73 1.26 2.31
N PRO A 70 9.26 0.12 1.76
CA PRO A 70 9.48 -0.23 0.37
C PRO A 70 8.74 0.71 -0.59
N ASP A 71 9.35 0.98 -1.73
CA ASP A 71 8.65 1.46 -2.92
C ASP A 71 7.95 0.24 -3.55
N LEU A 72 6.64 0.30 -3.75
CA LEU A 72 5.89 -0.79 -4.39
C LEU A 72 6.35 -1.02 -5.85
N PRO A 73 6.07 -2.19 -6.46
CA PRO A 73 6.32 -2.41 -7.87
C PRO A 73 5.81 -1.26 -8.75
N TYR A 74 6.60 -0.83 -9.73
CA TYR A 74 6.39 0.32 -10.64
C TYR A 74 6.36 1.69 -9.96
N HIS A 75 6.62 1.78 -8.66
CA HIS A 75 6.68 3.04 -7.91
C HIS A 75 8.11 3.39 -7.51
N GLY A 76 8.35 4.69 -7.32
CA GLY A 76 9.61 5.21 -6.80
C GLY A 76 10.82 4.74 -7.59
N LYS A 77 11.76 4.09 -6.89
CA LYS A 77 12.99 3.54 -7.44
C LYS A 77 12.96 2.00 -7.57
N SER A 78 11.83 1.35 -7.23
CA SER A 78 11.68 -0.10 -7.42
C SER A 78 11.76 -0.49 -8.88
N GLU A 79 12.44 -1.58 -9.15
CA GLU A 79 12.65 -2.15 -10.47
C GLU A 79 11.87 -3.45 -10.57
N TRP A 80 10.75 -3.40 -11.28
CA TRP A 80 9.86 -4.53 -11.48
C TRP A 80 9.69 -4.77 -12.97
N VAL A 81 10.22 -5.90 -13.45
CA VAL A 81 10.29 -6.24 -14.87
C VAL A 81 9.02 -6.94 -15.33
N LYS A 82 8.44 -7.78 -14.49
CA LYS A 82 7.19 -8.47 -14.77
C LYS A 82 6.06 -7.48 -15.03
N GLU A 83 5.06 -7.89 -15.83
CA GLU A 83 3.90 -7.06 -16.17
C GLU A 83 2.90 -6.89 -15.02
N GLN A 84 2.95 -7.73 -14.00
CA GLN A 84 2.09 -7.76 -12.81
C GLN A 84 2.86 -8.29 -11.61
N TYR A 85 2.30 -8.10 -10.42
CA TYR A 85 2.76 -8.72 -9.19
C TYR A 85 1.58 -9.35 -8.44
N THR A 86 1.88 -10.29 -7.56
CA THR A 86 0.90 -11.10 -6.82
C THR A 86 1.13 -10.99 -5.31
N PRO A 87 0.13 -11.34 -4.47
CA PRO A 87 0.33 -11.42 -3.02
C PRO A 87 1.49 -12.33 -2.63
N GLN A 88 1.62 -13.49 -3.29
CA GLN A 88 2.68 -14.46 -3.04
C GLN A 88 4.08 -13.89 -3.29
N GLU A 89 4.26 -13.19 -4.42
CA GLU A 89 5.55 -12.56 -4.75
C GLU A 89 5.93 -11.49 -3.75
N LEU A 90 4.97 -10.64 -3.35
CA LEU A 90 5.25 -9.61 -2.34
C LEU A 90 5.46 -10.21 -0.95
N ALA A 91 4.68 -11.22 -0.55
CA ALA A 91 4.89 -11.91 0.72
C ALA A 91 6.26 -12.58 0.78
N THR A 92 6.72 -13.22 -0.32
CA THR A 92 8.07 -13.79 -0.38
C THR A 92 9.15 -12.74 -0.11
N VAL A 93 9.04 -11.56 -0.73
CA VAL A 93 9.99 -10.46 -0.52
C VAL A 93 9.91 -9.92 0.91
N PHE A 94 8.70 -9.76 1.45
CA PHE A 94 8.50 -9.28 2.83
C PHE A 94 9.01 -10.31 3.86
N ASN A 95 8.71 -11.60 3.68
CA ASN A 95 9.22 -12.67 4.55
C ASN A 95 10.74 -12.69 4.56
N ARG A 96 11.37 -12.50 3.39
CA ARG A 96 12.84 -12.45 3.32
C ARG A 96 13.42 -11.26 4.10
N LEU A 97 12.74 -10.12 4.11
CA LEU A 97 13.11 -8.98 4.95
C LEU A 97 12.97 -9.28 6.42
N LEU A 98 11.82 -9.85 6.80
CA LEU A 98 11.46 -10.09 8.20
C LEU A 98 12.27 -11.23 8.83
N ALA A 99 12.74 -12.19 8.03
CA ALA A 99 13.56 -13.30 8.51
C ALA A 99 14.86 -12.88 9.21
N ASP A 100 15.39 -11.70 8.89
CA ASP A 100 16.57 -11.15 9.57
C ASP A 100 16.23 -10.56 10.96
N TYR A 101 14.95 -10.58 11.37
CA TYR A 101 14.39 -9.95 12.58
C TYR A 101 13.44 -10.87 13.37
N GLU A 102 13.62 -12.18 13.31
CA GLU A 102 12.72 -13.19 13.91
C GLU A 102 12.48 -13.01 15.42
N ASP A 103 13.46 -12.47 16.14
CA ASP A 103 13.38 -12.22 17.59
C ASP A 103 12.73 -10.87 17.94
N GLN A 104 12.27 -10.09 16.97
CA GLN A 104 11.73 -8.75 17.17
C GLN A 104 10.24 -8.66 16.80
N PRO A 105 9.42 -7.94 17.58
CA PRO A 105 8.00 -7.80 17.26
C PRO A 105 7.79 -6.98 15.99
N VAL A 106 6.88 -7.44 15.12
CA VAL A 106 6.57 -6.84 13.83
C VAL A 106 5.23 -6.11 13.87
N TYR A 107 5.23 -4.90 13.36
CA TYR A 107 4.08 -4.02 13.18
C TYR A 107 3.90 -3.70 11.70
N LEU A 108 2.67 -3.82 11.20
CA LEU A 108 2.35 -3.61 9.80
C LEU A 108 1.55 -2.32 9.65
N LEU A 109 1.97 -1.42 8.75
CA LEU A 109 1.25 -0.19 8.43
C LEU A 109 0.99 -0.10 6.93
N GLY A 110 -0.28 -0.10 6.53
CA GLY A 110 -0.67 0.04 5.13
C GLY A 110 -1.53 1.26 4.85
N HIS A 111 -1.16 2.09 3.88
CA HIS A 111 -1.96 3.22 3.44
C HIS A 111 -2.57 2.95 2.06
N SER A 112 -3.90 3.09 1.93
CA SER A 112 -4.63 2.95 0.66
C SER A 112 -4.29 1.63 -0.06
N LEU A 113 -3.66 1.67 -1.25
CA LEU A 113 -3.16 0.48 -1.95
C LEU A 113 -2.25 -0.40 -1.08
N GLY A 114 -1.40 0.22 -0.24
CA GLY A 114 -0.58 -0.51 0.72
C GLY A 114 -1.39 -1.28 1.75
N GLY A 115 -2.52 -0.73 2.18
CA GLY A 115 -3.48 -1.42 3.04
C GLY A 115 -4.09 -2.64 2.36
N ARG A 116 -4.50 -2.51 1.09
CA ARG A 116 -4.98 -3.63 0.28
C ARG A 116 -3.92 -4.73 0.13
N ILE A 117 -2.67 -4.33 -0.12
CA ILE A 117 -1.56 -5.28 -0.24
C ILE A 117 -1.34 -6.02 1.07
N LEU A 118 -1.20 -5.31 2.20
CA LEU A 118 -0.98 -5.95 3.49
C LEU A 118 -2.13 -6.87 3.92
N SER A 119 -3.39 -6.47 3.69
CA SER A 119 -4.55 -7.34 3.96
C SER A 119 -4.50 -8.66 3.18
N ASN A 120 -3.95 -8.66 1.96
CA ASN A 120 -3.83 -9.85 1.13
C ASN A 120 -2.54 -10.65 1.39
N THR A 121 -1.48 -10.01 1.86
CA THR A 121 -0.22 -10.69 2.18
C THR A 121 -0.16 -11.20 3.61
N LEU A 122 -0.94 -10.64 4.55
CA LEU A 122 -0.95 -11.05 5.95
C LEU A 122 -1.06 -12.58 6.14
N PRO A 123 -1.99 -13.31 5.45
CA PRO A 123 -2.09 -14.76 5.58
C PRO A 123 -0.87 -15.54 5.07
N LEU A 124 0.05 -14.86 4.37
CA LEU A 124 1.23 -15.43 3.71
C LEU A 124 2.53 -14.98 4.39
N LEU A 125 2.43 -14.11 5.41
CA LEU A 125 3.60 -13.71 6.18
C LEU A 125 3.98 -14.82 7.16
N ASP A 126 5.27 -15.14 7.15
CA ASP A 126 5.87 -16.17 7.99
C ASP A 126 6.81 -15.49 8.99
N HIS A 127 6.22 -14.93 10.05
CA HIS A 127 6.97 -14.31 11.15
C HIS A 127 6.30 -14.66 12.47
N PRO A 128 7.07 -15.14 13.48
CA PRO A 128 6.52 -15.68 14.73
C PRO A 128 5.83 -14.63 15.61
N ASP A 129 6.19 -13.36 15.48
CA ASP A 129 5.75 -12.29 16.38
C ASP A 129 5.21 -11.07 15.62
N ILE A 130 4.15 -11.25 14.81
CA ILE A 130 3.38 -10.12 14.26
C ILE A 130 2.42 -9.64 15.35
N ARG A 131 2.49 -8.34 15.72
CA ARG A 131 1.76 -7.76 16.84
C ARG A 131 0.58 -6.89 16.44
N ASP A 132 0.63 -6.27 15.27
CA ASP A 132 -0.36 -5.26 14.88
C ASP A 132 -0.48 -5.12 13.36
N LEU A 133 -1.68 -4.77 12.90
CA LEU A 133 -1.97 -4.35 11.54
C LEU A 133 -2.76 -3.05 11.55
N ALA A 134 -2.12 -1.94 11.20
CA ALA A 134 -2.79 -0.66 11.02
C ALA A 134 -3.04 -0.38 9.54
N LEU A 135 -4.27 -0.11 9.19
CA LEU A 135 -4.72 0.18 7.83
C LEU A 135 -5.29 1.61 7.77
N VAL A 136 -4.69 2.48 7.00
CA VAL A 136 -5.20 3.84 6.80
C VAL A 136 -5.89 3.92 5.46
N ALA A 137 -7.21 4.17 5.47
CA ALA A 137 -8.04 4.25 4.27
C ALA A 137 -7.70 3.12 3.26
N PRO A 138 -7.79 1.81 3.66
CA PRO A 138 -7.34 0.70 2.83
C PRO A 138 -8.15 0.62 1.53
N ASP A 139 -7.48 0.60 0.38
CA ASP A 139 -8.09 0.37 -0.92
C ASP A 139 -8.65 -1.06 -1.00
N GLY A 140 -9.66 -1.25 -1.86
CA GLY A 140 -10.36 -2.55 -1.97
C GLY A 140 -11.54 -2.68 -1.00
N ALA A 141 -11.74 -1.75 -0.08
CA ALA A 141 -12.96 -1.66 0.74
C ALA A 141 -14.18 -1.16 -0.05
N GLY A 142 -14.14 -1.18 -1.36
CA GLY A 142 -15.29 -0.88 -2.20
C GLY A 142 -15.67 0.60 -2.26
N GLY A 143 -14.73 1.50 -2.34
CA GLY A 143 -14.97 2.91 -2.64
C GLY A 143 -15.68 3.11 -3.98
N ARG A 144 -16.34 4.26 -4.15
CA ARG A 144 -17.16 4.58 -5.32
C ARG A 144 -16.44 4.39 -6.67
N TYR A 145 -15.10 4.43 -6.65
CA TYR A 145 -14.24 4.30 -7.85
C TYR A 145 -13.51 2.96 -7.96
N THR A 146 -13.35 2.21 -6.86
CA THR A 146 -12.67 0.91 -6.88
C THR A 146 -13.64 -0.24 -7.15
N ASN A 147 -14.91 -0.12 -6.76
CA ASN A 147 -15.92 -1.15 -6.96
C ASN A 147 -16.12 -1.53 -8.44
N TRP A 148 -16.09 -0.57 -9.36
CA TRP A 148 -16.32 -0.89 -10.76
C TRP A 148 -15.12 -1.61 -11.39
N ILE A 149 -13.88 -1.34 -10.93
CA ILE A 149 -12.68 -2.08 -11.37
C ILE A 149 -12.72 -3.50 -10.84
N ASP A 150 -13.09 -3.68 -9.57
CA ASP A 150 -13.19 -5.00 -8.93
C ASP A 150 -14.33 -5.85 -9.53
N THR A 151 -15.36 -5.21 -10.08
CA THR A 151 -16.48 -5.88 -10.76
C THR A 151 -16.25 -6.12 -12.26
N LEU A 152 -15.21 -5.50 -12.85
CA LEU A 152 -14.91 -5.72 -14.25
C LEU A 152 -14.37 -7.14 -14.50
N PRO A 153 -14.88 -7.83 -15.52
CA PRO A 153 -14.27 -9.07 -15.97
C PRO A 153 -12.78 -8.89 -16.28
N THR A 154 -11.95 -9.84 -15.88
CA THR A 154 -10.50 -9.85 -16.16
C THR A 154 -10.18 -9.64 -17.65
N SER A 155 -11.08 -10.10 -18.54
CA SER A 155 -10.99 -9.90 -19.99
C SER A 155 -11.05 -8.44 -20.42
N LEU A 156 -11.67 -7.55 -19.63
CA LEU A 156 -11.74 -6.12 -19.91
C LEU A 156 -10.61 -5.32 -19.28
N ILE A 157 -10.02 -5.81 -18.18
CA ILE A 157 -8.96 -5.07 -17.48
C ILE A 157 -7.63 -5.18 -18.20
N ARG A 158 -7.32 -6.33 -18.81
CA ARG A 158 -6.11 -6.47 -19.65
C ARG A 158 -6.07 -5.46 -20.81
N PRO A 159 -7.13 -5.31 -21.64
CA PRO A 159 -7.18 -4.26 -22.63
C PRO A 159 -7.12 -2.84 -22.03
N LEU A 160 -7.80 -2.59 -20.89
CA LEU A 160 -7.76 -1.29 -20.22
C LEU A 160 -6.34 -0.92 -19.76
N ALA A 161 -5.61 -1.87 -19.17
CA ALA A 161 -4.20 -1.69 -18.79
C ALA A 161 -3.33 -1.41 -20.03
N LYS A 162 -3.50 -2.17 -21.14
CA LYS A 162 -2.80 -1.92 -22.40
C LYS A 162 -3.21 -0.58 -23.04
N PHE A 163 -4.46 -0.15 -22.88
CA PHE A 163 -4.92 1.17 -23.26
C PHE A 163 -4.27 2.29 -22.45
N SER A 164 -3.97 2.04 -21.16
CA SER A 164 -3.31 3.03 -20.30
C SER A 164 -1.89 3.39 -20.76
N GLU A 165 -1.27 2.55 -21.56
CA GLU A 165 0.03 2.83 -22.18
C GLU A 165 -0.09 3.81 -23.36
N ARG A 166 -1.29 4.02 -23.92
CA ARG A 166 -1.55 4.88 -25.07
C ARG A 166 -2.26 6.19 -24.65
N PRO A 167 -1.53 7.27 -24.39
CA PRO A 167 -2.08 8.50 -23.78
C PRO A 167 -3.25 9.11 -24.54
N ARG A 168 -3.25 9.05 -25.87
CA ARG A 168 -4.33 9.66 -26.70
C ARG A 168 -5.70 9.05 -26.42
N TYR A 169 -5.78 7.77 -26.20
CA TYR A 169 -7.07 7.07 -25.97
C TYR A 169 -7.58 7.29 -24.56
N ILE A 170 -6.70 7.26 -23.56
CA ILE A 170 -7.09 7.49 -22.16
C ILE A 170 -7.52 8.93 -21.93
N LEU A 171 -6.84 9.91 -22.53
CA LEU A 171 -7.26 11.30 -22.47
C LEU A 171 -8.66 11.49 -23.07
N LYS A 172 -8.96 10.82 -24.21
CA LYS A 172 -10.30 10.82 -24.80
C LYS A 172 -11.33 10.17 -23.87
N LEU A 173 -10.99 9.02 -23.30
CA LEU A 173 -11.85 8.29 -22.37
C LEU A 173 -12.10 9.10 -21.08
N SER A 174 -11.07 9.66 -20.46
CA SER A 174 -11.17 10.51 -19.28
C SER A 174 -12.11 11.70 -19.52
N ASN A 175 -11.95 12.40 -20.66
CA ASN A 175 -12.81 13.52 -21.02
C ASN A 175 -14.24 13.06 -21.30
N TRP A 176 -14.46 11.91 -21.91
CA TRP A 176 -15.78 11.35 -22.14
C TRP A 176 -16.47 10.96 -20.82
N LEU A 177 -15.75 10.27 -19.91
CA LEU A 177 -16.25 9.92 -18.58
C LEU A 177 -16.62 11.15 -17.76
N ARG A 178 -15.82 12.22 -17.84
CA ARG A 178 -16.12 13.51 -17.21
C ARG A 178 -17.40 14.13 -17.77
N ARG A 179 -17.54 14.15 -19.11
CA ARG A 179 -18.76 14.70 -19.78
C ARG A 179 -20.02 13.94 -19.41
N ARG A 180 -19.91 12.66 -19.07
CA ARG A 180 -21.01 11.79 -18.62
C ARG A 180 -21.23 11.86 -17.10
N GLY A 181 -20.48 12.67 -16.37
CA GLY A 181 -20.57 12.75 -14.90
C GLY A 181 -20.12 11.49 -14.15
N ILE A 182 -19.45 10.55 -14.84
CA ILE A 182 -18.96 9.28 -14.24
C ILE A 182 -17.74 9.55 -13.36
N ILE A 183 -16.86 10.46 -13.77
CA ILE A 183 -15.75 10.94 -12.93
C ILE A 183 -15.88 12.45 -12.72
N ASN A 184 -15.45 12.92 -11.54
CA ASN A 184 -15.48 14.35 -11.25
C ASN A 184 -14.37 15.10 -12.01
N ARG A 185 -14.48 16.45 -12.04
CA ARG A 185 -13.51 17.32 -12.74
C ARG A 185 -12.09 17.12 -12.21
N TYR A 186 -11.92 17.03 -10.89
CA TYR A 186 -10.61 16.86 -10.25
C TYR A 186 -9.93 15.56 -10.68
N SER A 187 -10.67 14.44 -10.67
CA SER A 187 -10.14 13.14 -11.11
C SER A 187 -9.75 13.14 -12.59
N ALA A 188 -10.54 13.80 -13.43
CA ALA A 188 -10.24 13.92 -14.87
C ALA A 188 -8.99 14.78 -15.11
N GLU A 189 -8.84 15.91 -14.42
CA GLU A 189 -7.68 16.79 -14.52
C GLU A 189 -6.42 16.11 -13.98
N TYR A 190 -6.52 15.41 -12.84
CA TYR A 190 -5.44 14.61 -12.29
C TYR A 190 -4.95 13.53 -13.27
N LEU A 191 -5.87 12.76 -13.86
CA LEU A 191 -5.54 11.76 -14.87
C LEU A 191 -4.92 12.42 -16.11
N ASN A 192 -5.52 13.49 -16.64
CA ASN A 192 -5.04 14.17 -17.84
C ASN A 192 -3.65 14.77 -17.66
N TYR A 193 -3.32 15.28 -16.46
CA TYR A 193 -2.01 15.79 -16.14
C TYR A 193 -0.97 14.67 -16.07
N ASN A 194 -1.27 13.62 -15.29
CA ASN A 194 -0.31 12.57 -15.01
C ASN A 194 -0.12 11.59 -16.18
N LEU A 195 -1.14 11.37 -17.01
CA LEU A 195 -1.04 10.47 -18.18
C LEU A 195 -0.10 10.98 -19.28
N LYS A 196 0.37 12.22 -19.21
CA LYS A 196 1.43 12.73 -20.10
C LYS A 196 2.79 12.09 -19.76
N ASP A 197 3.01 11.75 -18.50
CA ASP A 197 4.23 11.09 -18.03
C ASP A 197 4.22 9.57 -18.34
N GLY A 198 5.27 9.10 -19.00
CA GLY A 198 5.45 7.67 -19.33
C GLY A 198 5.61 6.77 -18.11
N THR A 199 6.25 7.29 -17.05
CA THR A 199 6.44 6.58 -15.78
C THR A 199 5.11 6.38 -15.09
N PHE A 200 4.27 7.42 -15.06
CA PHE A 200 2.92 7.32 -14.50
C PHE A 200 2.06 6.29 -15.27
N ARG A 201 2.13 6.29 -16.62
CA ARG A 201 1.37 5.32 -17.42
C ARG A 201 1.80 3.88 -17.14
N ARG A 202 3.09 3.61 -17.02
CA ARG A 202 3.62 2.27 -16.67
C ARG A 202 3.15 1.85 -15.28
N ARG A 203 3.22 2.76 -14.31
CA ARG A 203 2.71 2.56 -12.94
C ARG A 203 1.22 2.23 -12.94
N LEU A 204 0.42 3.02 -13.64
CA LEU A 204 -1.02 2.80 -13.74
C LEU A 204 -1.34 1.45 -14.39
N ALA A 205 -0.70 1.11 -15.51
CA ALA A 205 -0.91 -0.14 -16.22
C ALA A 205 -0.52 -1.36 -15.36
N GLY A 206 0.65 -1.34 -14.74
CA GLY A 206 1.14 -2.41 -13.87
C GLY A 206 0.25 -2.59 -12.64
N SER A 207 -0.13 -1.48 -11.98
CA SER A 207 -1.04 -1.54 -10.81
C SER A 207 -2.44 -2.03 -11.19
N LEU A 208 -3.00 -1.63 -12.33
CA LEU A 208 -4.29 -2.13 -12.81
C LEU A 208 -4.27 -3.63 -13.10
N ARG A 209 -3.18 -4.14 -13.72
CA ARG A 209 -3.04 -5.59 -13.97
C ARG A 209 -2.92 -6.35 -12.65
N SER A 210 -2.24 -5.78 -11.67
CA SER A 210 -1.95 -6.42 -10.38
C SER A 210 -3.12 -6.35 -9.41
N VAL A 211 -3.89 -5.25 -9.40
CA VAL A 211 -4.98 -5.02 -8.42
C VAL A 211 -5.99 -6.17 -8.35
N LEU A 212 -6.21 -6.86 -9.48
CA LEU A 212 -7.08 -8.05 -9.56
C LEU A 212 -6.52 -9.27 -8.83
N LYS A 213 -5.22 -9.29 -8.57
CA LYS A 213 -4.57 -10.35 -7.80
C LYS A 213 -4.70 -10.12 -6.29
N PHE A 214 -5.17 -8.93 -5.91
CA PHE A 214 -5.41 -8.52 -4.54
C PHE A 214 -6.90 -8.21 -4.32
N PRO A 215 -7.80 -9.20 -4.47
CA PRO A 215 -9.22 -8.96 -4.25
C PRO A 215 -9.49 -8.53 -2.81
N PRO A 216 -10.55 -7.75 -2.55
CA PRO A 216 -11.00 -7.52 -1.18
C PRO A 216 -11.37 -8.85 -0.53
N GLN A 217 -10.71 -9.19 0.57
CA GLN A 217 -10.94 -10.46 1.28
C GLN A 217 -11.03 -10.22 2.81
N PRO A 218 -12.05 -9.49 3.30
CA PRO A 218 -12.19 -9.20 4.73
C PRO A 218 -12.22 -10.46 5.60
N ALA A 219 -12.93 -11.50 5.15
CA ALA A 219 -13.03 -12.77 5.88
C ALA A 219 -11.68 -13.52 5.95
N THR A 220 -10.87 -13.50 4.89
CA THR A 220 -9.53 -14.10 4.89
C THR A 220 -8.59 -13.34 5.81
N MET A 221 -8.67 -12.01 5.81
CA MET A 221 -7.91 -11.17 6.73
C MET A 221 -8.33 -11.44 8.18
N GLU A 222 -9.62 -11.51 8.48
CA GLU A 222 -10.15 -11.85 9.82
C GLU A 222 -9.62 -13.20 10.31
N ALA A 223 -9.66 -14.23 9.45
CA ALA A 223 -9.12 -15.54 9.79
C ALA A 223 -7.61 -15.49 10.11
N ALA A 224 -6.85 -14.70 9.35
CA ALA A 224 -5.42 -14.52 9.61
C ALA A 224 -5.17 -13.78 10.93
N LEU A 225 -5.92 -12.72 11.24
CA LEU A 225 -5.84 -11.99 12.50
C LEU A 225 -6.16 -12.90 13.70
N THR A 226 -7.22 -13.70 13.58
CA THR A 226 -7.60 -14.69 14.61
C THR A 226 -6.51 -15.72 14.84
N ASN A 227 -5.93 -16.27 13.76
CA ASN A 227 -4.85 -17.26 13.85
C ASN A 227 -3.57 -16.69 14.51
N LEU A 228 -3.28 -15.41 14.23
CA LEU A 228 -2.16 -14.69 14.84
C LEU A 228 -2.47 -14.20 16.28
N GLY A 229 -3.73 -14.22 16.70
CA GLY A 229 -4.16 -13.70 18.00
C GLY A 229 -4.01 -12.18 18.12
N ILE A 230 -4.09 -11.44 17.01
CA ILE A 230 -3.93 -9.99 16.96
C ILE A 230 -5.20 -9.29 16.49
N THR A 231 -5.26 -7.99 16.72
CA THR A 231 -6.31 -7.12 16.16
C THR A 231 -5.74 -6.20 15.10
N ALA A 232 -6.56 -5.85 14.10
CA ALA A 232 -6.24 -4.79 13.17
C ALA A 232 -6.96 -3.49 13.56
N THR A 233 -6.35 -2.35 13.21
CA THR A 233 -6.98 -1.04 13.34
C THR A 233 -7.12 -0.39 11.97
N VAL A 234 -8.34 -0.03 11.59
CA VAL A 234 -8.66 0.68 10.34
C VAL A 234 -8.93 2.14 10.65
N PHE A 235 -8.08 3.03 10.20
CA PHE A 235 -8.25 4.47 10.32
C PHE A 235 -9.04 5.01 9.12
N ALA A 236 -10.19 5.63 9.39
CA ALA A 236 -11.13 6.10 8.39
C ALA A 236 -11.35 7.62 8.48
N GLY A 237 -10.95 8.36 7.44
CA GLY A 237 -11.13 9.81 7.37
C GLY A 237 -12.59 10.20 7.10
N ASP A 238 -13.14 11.13 7.89
CA ASP A 238 -14.52 11.63 7.76
C ASP A 238 -14.74 12.48 6.49
N ARG A 239 -13.65 13.01 5.91
CA ARG A 239 -13.66 13.81 4.67
C ARG A 239 -12.91 13.14 3.53
N ASP A 240 -12.75 11.81 3.59
CA ASP A 240 -12.09 11.07 2.52
C ASP A 240 -13.03 10.97 1.29
N PRO A 241 -12.70 11.62 0.15
CA PRO A 241 -13.55 11.59 -1.04
C PRO A 241 -13.47 10.27 -1.81
N LEU A 242 -12.48 9.42 -1.51
CA LEU A 242 -12.24 8.15 -2.19
C LEU A 242 -12.82 6.97 -1.41
N LEU A 243 -12.62 6.98 -0.08
CA LEU A 243 -12.99 5.90 0.82
C LEU A 243 -13.70 6.47 2.06
N HIS A 244 -14.99 6.73 1.92
CA HIS A 244 -15.81 7.31 2.98
C HIS A 244 -15.84 6.40 4.22
N HIS A 245 -15.81 7.00 5.39
CA HIS A 245 -15.86 6.32 6.70
C HIS A 245 -16.96 5.26 6.78
N ASP A 246 -18.21 5.62 6.44
CA ASP A 246 -19.36 4.69 6.52
C ASP A 246 -19.13 3.41 5.71
N ARG A 247 -18.39 3.52 4.61
CA ARG A 247 -18.09 2.37 3.77
C ARG A 247 -17.06 1.46 4.44
N LEU A 248 -16.00 2.03 5.00
CA LEU A 248 -15.01 1.25 5.76
C LEU A 248 -15.66 0.59 6.97
N GLU A 249 -16.49 1.31 7.70
CA GLU A 249 -17.28 0.80 8.81
C GLU A 249 -18.19 -0.37 8.39
N SER A 250 -18.91 -0.23 7.26
CA SER A 250 -19.78 -1.31 6.77
C SER A 250 -19.07 -2.61 6.40
N ILE A 251 -17.78 -2.56 6.08
CA ILE A 251 -16.98 -3.71 5.66
C ILE A 251 -16.17 -4.28 6.81
N TYR A 252 -15.52 -3.43 7.57
CA TYR A 252 -14.59 -3.82 8.62
C TYR A 252 -15.22 -3.87 10.01
N GLY A 253 -16.22 -3.02 10.29
CA GLY A 253 -16.91 -2.97 11.58
C GLY A 253 -17.57 -4.30 12.02
N PRO A 254 -18.10 -5.14 11.09
CA PRO A 254 -18.61 -6.46 11.45
C PRO A 254 -17.54 -7.49 11.81
N LEU A 255 -16.26 -7.22 11.61
CA LEU A 255 -15.16 -8.17 11.87
C LEU A 255 -14.71 -8.10 13.33
N PRO A 256 -14.77 -9.21 14.11
CA PRO A 256 -14.45 -9.20 15.54
C PRO A 256 -13.03 -8.76 15.88
N SER A 257 -12.06 -9.07 15.00
CA SER A 257 -10.64 -8.72 15.20
C SER A 257 -10.25 -7.38 14.59
N VAL A 258 -11.23 -6.54 14.19
CA VAL A 258 -10.95 -5.24 13.56
C VAL A 258 -11.63 -4.10 14.31
N ASN A 259 -10.84 -3.06 14.64
CA ASN A 259 -11.35 -1.82 15.19
C ASN A 259 -11.35 -0.74 14.10
N VAL A 260 -12.49 -0.10 13.85
CA VAL A 260 -12.55 1.05 12.94
C VAL A 260 -12.50 2.34 13.74
N ILE A 261 -11.49 3.16 13.49
CA ILE A 261 -11.28 4.44 14.19
C ILE A 261 -11.50 5.59 13.22
N PRO A 262 -12.57 6.37 13.36
CA PRO A 262 -12.77 7.57 12.57
C PRO A 262 -11.75 8.66 12.98
N TYR A 263 -11.29 9.45 12.02
CA TYR A 263 -10.50 10.65 12.30
C TYR A 263 -10.95 11.83 11.42
N THR A 264 -10.75 13.03 11.93
CA THR A 264 -11.03 14.24 11.16
C THR A 264 -9.94 14.48 10.13
N GLY A 265 -10.22 14.11 8.87
CA GLY A 265 -9.25 14.21 7.79
C GLY A 265 -9.73 13.64 6.46
N SER A 266 -8.87 13.80 5.46
CA SER A 266 -9.09 13.28 4.11
C SER A 266 -8.33 11.95 3.90
N HIS A 267 -8.10 11.58 2.62
CA HIS A 267 -7.33 10.38 2.23
C HIS A 267 -5.83 10.42 2.59
N TRP A 268 -5.38 11.40 3.38
CA TRP A 268 -3.99 11.56 3.76
C TRP A 268 -3.65 10.79 5.03
N LEU A 269 -2.38 10.40 5.14
CA LEU A 269 -1.87 9.72 6.32
C LEU A 269 -1.98 10.65 7.55
N PRO A 270 -2.70 10.26 8.62
CA PRO A 270 -2.84 11.06 9.84
C PRO A 270 -1.61 10.86 10.74
N GLU A 271 -0.48 11.51 10.37
CA GLU A 271 0.84 11.25 10.97
C GLU A 271 0.84 11.38 12.51
N GLN A 272 0.22 12.43 13.07
CA GLN A 272 0.17 12.59 14.52
C GLN A 272 -0.66 11.49 15.21
N LEU A 273 -1.82 11.13 14.65
CA LEU A 273 -2.66 10.06 15.19
C LEU A 273 -1.91 8.71 15.17
N LEU A 274 -1.19 8.43 14.09
CA LEU A 274 -0.38 7.20 13.97
C LEU A 274 0.82 7.22 14.91
N TYR A 275 1.45 8.36 15.13
CA TYR A 275 2.53 8.51 16.08
C TYR A 275 2.05 8.17 17.50
N ASP A 276 0.94 8.78 17.95
CA ASP A 276 0.36 8.52 19.26
C ASP A 276 -0.08 7.06 19.40
N TYR A 277 -0.65 6.48 18.35
CA TYR A 277 -1.05 5.09 18.30
C TYR A 277 0.13 4.14 18.51
N TYR A 278 1.24 4.34 17.79
CA TYR A 278 2.40 3.44 17.89
C TYR A 278 3.23 3.65 19.15
N LEU A 279 3.25 4.84 19.75
CA LEU A 279 3.89 5.05 21.04
C LEU A 279 3.18 4.32 22.20
N SER A 280 1.90 3.99 22.04
CA SER A 280 1.13 3.24 23.02
C SER A 280 1.25 1.71 22.87
N ARG A 281 2.00 1.22 21.89
CA ARG A 281 2.23 -0.20 21.56
C ARG A 281 3.65 -0.60 21.94
#